data_3f18cfb54eaaa613cd8c92be935d0fd6
#
_entry.id   3f18cfb54eaaa613cd8c92be935d0fd6
#
_cell.length_a   1.000
_cell.length_b   1.000
_cell.length_c   1.000
_cell.angle_alpha   90.00
_cell.angle_beta   90.00
_cell.angle_gamma   90.00
#
_symmetry.space_group_name_H-M   'P 1'
#
loop_
_entity.id
_entity.type
_entity.pdbx_description
1 polymer ?
#
loop_
_entity_poly.entity_id
_entity_poly.type
_entity_poly.pdbx_seq_one_letter_code
_entity_poly.pdbx_strand_id
1 'polypeptide(L)'
;MFNTTRTALILALLAAPLGLSAQTATEETPAATTETTTDAVEATETPVEPAPEALSLGEEAMPEAYIKSESGDWKVQCLRDPALPEGEDNPNEPCQLFQVIQDVNGTNVAEVTILPLAEGGKAVAGANILVPLETLLSAQLTIQIDNGKARRYPYSFCSPIGCFARVGFTSQDIAAMKKGAKAKVLLRPAPAPDEVVALDMSLAGFTAGFDALTAK
;
A
#
# COMPACT_ATOMS: atom_id res chain seq x y z
N MET A 1 7.52 25.03 55.69
CA MET A 1 8.71 25.87 55.59
C MET A 1 8.78 26.42 54.19
N PHE A 2 8.69 27.71 54.12
CA PHE A 2 8.63 28.55 52.90
C PHE A 2 9.94 28.48 52.10
N ASN A 3 9.89 28.49 50.75
CA ASN A 3 10.75 29.41 50.03
C ASN A 3 10.19 29.71 48.63
N THR A 4 9.73 30.92 48.50
CA THR A 4 9.41 31.69 47.30
C THR A 4 10.69 32.31 46.80
N THR A 5 10.98 32.19 45.49
CA THR A 5 11.87 33.12 44.81
C THR A 5 11.30 33.51 43.46
N ARG A 6 10.85 34.76 43.39
CA ARG A 6 10.50 35.55 42.20
C ARG A 6 11.80 36.13 41.60
N THR A 7 11.90 36.18 40.30
CA THR A 7 12.69 37.16 39.54
C THR A 7 12.15 37.18 38.12
N ALA A 8 11.37 38.15 37.71
CA ALA A 8 11.60 39.41 37.03
C ALA A 8 12.09 39.30 35.57
N LEU A 9 11.16 39.58 34.68
CA LEU A 9 11.14 40.52 33.54
C LEU A 9 12.48 40.87 32.86
N ILE A 10 12.59 40.61 31.57
CA ILE A 10 13.19 41.54 30.61
C ILE A 10 12.39 41.45 29.29
N LEU A 11 11.76 42.57 28.95
CA LEU A 11 11.13 42.94 27.70
C LEU A 11 12.22 43.47 26.77
N ALA A 12 12.36 42.89 25.55
CA ALA A 12 13.12 43.51 24.48
C ALA A 12 12.28 43.51 23.21
N LEU A 13 11.68 44.66 22.95
CA LEU A 13 11.16 45.05 21.64
C LEU A 13 12.32 45.34 20.70
N LEU A 14 12.34 44.75 19.53
CA LEU A 14 13.05 45.24 18.36
C LEU A 14 12.12 45.14 17.15
N ALA A 15 11.81 46.34 16.64
CA ALA A 15 10.94 46.60 15.50
C ALA A 15 11.73 46.63 14.18
N ALA A 16 11.08 46.17 13.12
CA ALA A 16 11.09 46.57 11.70
C ALA A 16 12.31 46.19 10.82
N PRO A 17 12.20 46.25 9.46
CA PRO A 17 11.14 46.79 8.63
C PRO A 17 10.63 45.87 7.50
N LEU A 18 9.49 46.27 6.95
CA LEU A 18 8.85 45.87 5.72
C LEU A 18 9.72 46.00 4.47
N GLY A 19 9.88 44.94 3.71
CA GLY A 19 10.41 44.97 2.35
C GLY A 19 9.33 44.42 1.38
N LEU A 20 8.57 45.34 0.83
CA LEU A 20 7.58 45.10 -0.24
C LEU A 20 8.34 45.06 -1.57
N SER A 21 8.36 43.95 -2.25
CA SER A 21 8.79 43.86 -3.66
C SER A 21 7.67 43.14 -4.44
N ALA A 22 6.88 43.96 -5.11
CA ALA A 22 5.99 43.58 -6.17
C ALA A 22 6.80 43.29 -7.43
N GLN A 23 6.68 42.10 -8.03
CA GLN A 23 7.07 41.82 -9.40
C GLN A 23 5.86 41.51 -10.21
N THR A 24 5.53 42.43 -11.08
CA THR A 24 4.53 42.39 -12.12
C THR A 24 4.97 41.40 -13.20
N ALA A 25 4.20 40.34 -13.44
CA ALA A 25 4.35 39.50 -14.62
C ALA A 25 3.52 40.07 -15.73
N THR A 26 4.19 40.39 -16.84
CA THR A 26 3.62 40.86 -18.05
C THR A 26 3.10 39.67 -18.87
N GLU A 27 1.83 39.75 -19.20
CA GLU A 27 1.08 38.86 -20.12
C GLU A 27 1.40 39.28 -21.53
N GLU A 28 1.93 38.40 -22.38
CA GLU A 28 1.97 38.54 -23.84
C GLU A 28 1.28 37.36 -24.51
N THR A 29 0.11 37.64 -25.06
CA THR A 29 -0.62 36.83 -26.03
C THR A 29 -0.24 37.25 -27.43
N PRO A 30 0.14 36.34 -28.33
CA PRO A 30 0.09 36.64 -29.76
C PRO A 30 -1.20 36.07 -30.39
N ALA A 31 -1.93 36.97 -31.03
CA ALA A 31 -3.09 36.72 -31.84
C ALA A 31 -2.72 35.94 -33.12
N ALA A 32 -3.50 34.92 -33.43
CA ALA A 32 -3.45 34.20 -34.69
C ALA A 32 -4.26 34.95 -35.76
N THR A 33 -3.62 35.26 -36.87
CA THR A 33 -4.26 35.78 -38.09
C THR A 33 -4.61 34.62 -39.01
N THR A 34 -5.88 34.52 -39.32
CA THR A 34 -6.48 33.62 -40.31
C THR A 34 -6.18 34.14 -41.71
N GLU A 35 -5.56 33.37 -42.58
CA GLU A 35 -5.69 33.54 -44.04
C GLU A 35 -6.13 32.22 -44.65
N THR A 36 -7.31 32.28 -45.23
CA THR A 36 -7.94 31.30 -46.09
C THR A 36 -7.31 31.39 -47.49
N THR A 37 -6.73 30.30 -47.94
CA THR A 37 -6.46 30.14 -49.39
C THR A 37 -6.97 28.75 -49.77
N THR A 38 -8.05 28.78 -50.52
CA THR A 38 -8.64 27.65 -51.24
C THR A 38 -7.79 27.38 -52.47
N ASP A 39 -7.15 26.23 -52.52
CA ASP A 39 -6.63 25.72 -53.80
C ASP A 39 -7.02 24.25 -53.93
N ALA A 40 -7.80 23.98 -54.94
CA ALA A 40 -8.29 22.68 -55.32
C ALA A 40 -7.17 21.92 -56.04
N VAL A 41 -6.65 20.88 -55.44
CA VAL A 41 -5.77 19.91 -56.08
C VAL A 41 -6.48 18.58 -56.20
N GLU A 42 -6.69 18.21 -57.43
CA GLU A 42 -7.23 16.99 -58.01
C GLU A 42 -6.62 15.74 -57.36
N ALA A 43 -7.49 14.88 -56.83
CA ALA A 43 -7.12 13.61 -56.22
C ALA A 43 -6.63 12.63 -57.28
N THR A 44 -5.33 12.40 -57.31
CA THR A 44 -4.76 11.22 -57.95
C THR A 44 -4.74 10.09 -56.92
N GLU A 45 -5.67 9.17 -57.04
CA GLU A 45 -5.68 7.93 -56.27
C GLU A 45 -4.46 7.09 -56.65
N THR A 46 -3.41 7.17 -55.85
CA THR A 46 -2.33 6.18 -55.86
C THR A 46 -2.79 4.96 -55.08
N PRO A 47 -2.69 3.72 -55.62
CA PRO A 47 -3.01 2.52 -54.83
C PRO A 47 -2.13 2.46 -53.59
N VAL A 48 -2.72 2.54 -52.41
CA VAL A 48 -2.02 2.33 -51.17
C VAL A 48 -1.66 0.83 -51.10
N GLU A 49 -0.39 0.55 -51.34
CA GLU A 49 0.21 -0.75 -51.06
C GLU A 49 -0.05 -1.07 -49.57
N PRO A 50 -0.61 -2.24 -49.21
CA PRO A 50 -0.86 -2.57 -47.81
C PRO A 50 0.48 -2.51 -47.07
N ALA A 51 0.54 -1.64 -46.07
CA ALA A 51 1.70 -1.57 -45.18
C ALA A 51 1.97 -3.00 -44.63
N PRO A 52 3.25 -3.43 -44.58
CA PRO A 52 3.57 -4.74 -44.02
C PRO A 52 2.99 -4.84 -42.62
N GLU A 53 2.18 -5.86 -42.35
CA GLU A 53 1.64 -6.13 -41.05
C GLU A 53 2.77 -6.06 -40.05
N ALA A 54 2.64 -5.16 -39.05
CA ALA A 54 3.65 -4.98 -38.04
C ALA A 54 3.80 -6.29 -37.28
N LEU A 55 4.96 -6.93 -37.38
CA LEU A 55 5.26 -8.15 -36.66
C LEU A 55 5.21 -7.84 -35.16
N SER A 56 4.38 -8.58 -34.42
CA SER A 56 4.36 -8.52 -32.98
C SER A 56 5.62 -9.21 -32.44
N LEU A 57 6.34 -8.52 -31.57
CA LEU A 57 7.49 -9.11 -30.86
C LEU A 57 7.07 -10.00 -29.69
N GLY A 58 5.77 -10.11 -29.44
CA GLY A 58 5.22 -10.77 -28.26
C GLY A 58 5.41 -9.92 -27.00
N GLU A 59 4.63 -10.21 -25.98
CA GLU A 59 4.79 -9.66 -24.63
C GLU A 59 5.20 -10.80 -23.70
N GLU A 60 6.07 -10.51 -22.73
CA GLU A 60 6.40 -11.50 -21.71
C GLU A 60 5.14 -11.80 -20.87
N ALA A 61 4.80 -13.09 -20.75
CA ALA A 61 3.71 -13.52 -19.91
C ALA A 61 4.08 -13.27 -18.44
N MET A 62 3.31 -12.38 -17.78
CA MET A 62 3.51 -12.08 -16.36
C MET A 62 2.76 -13.10 -15.49
N PRO A 63 3.33 -13.45 -14.32
CA PRO A 63 2.63 -14.30 -13.35
C PRO A 63 1.28 -13.71 -12.97
N GLU A 64 0.23 -14.50 -13.02
CA GLU A 64 -1.12 -14.10 -12.66
C GLU A 64 -1.44 -14.55 -11.24
N ALA A 65 -1.96 -13.61 -10.42
CA ALA A 65 -2.42 -13.92 -9.08
C ALA A 65 -3.83 -14.54 -9.13
N TYR A 66 -4.03 -15.66 -8.45
CA TYR A 66 -5.33 -16.31 -8.35
C TYR A 66 -5.60 -16.80 -6.92
N ILE A 67 -6.88 -17.00 -6.59
CA ILE A 67 -7.28 -17.52 -5.28
C ILE A 67 -7.36 -19.04 -5.38
N LYS A 68 -6.48 -19.73 -4.65
CA LYS A 68 -6.42 -21.19 -4.59
C LYS A 68 -7.46 -21.77 -3.65
N SER A 69 -7.68 -21.13 -2.50
CA SER A 69 -8.70 -21.53 -1.52
C SER A 69 -9.11 -20.36 -0.62
N GLU A 70 -10.28 -20.51 0.00
CA GLU A 70 -10.81 -19.55 0.95
C GLU A 70 -11.13 -20.25 2.27
N SER A 71 -10.84 -19.61 3.39
CA SER A 71 -11.06 -20.08 4.74
C SER A 71 -11.55 -18.93 5.61
N GLY A 72 -12.85 -18.84 5.86
CA GLY A 72 -13.44 -17.70 6.56
C GLY A 72 -13.14 -16.39 5.83
N ASP A 73 -12.50 -15.46 6.52
CA ASP A 73 -12.14 -14.15 5.96
C ASP A 73 -10.74 -14.13 5.29
N TRP A 74 -10.08 -15.29 5.23
CA TRP A 74 -8.75 -15.43 4.66
C TRP A 74 -8.77 -16.19 3.35
N LYS A 75 -7.92 -15.73 2.41
CA LYS A 75 -7.74 -16.34 1.07
C LYS A 75 -6.30 -16.80 0.92
N VAL A 76 -6.12 -18.00 0.39
CA VAL A 76 -4.80 -18.44 -0.10
C VAL A 76 -4.68 -17.95 -1.53
N GLN A 77 -3.84 -16.95 -1.73
CA GLN A 77 -3.55 -16.36 -3.03
C GLN A 77 -2.20 -16.90 -3.52
N CYS A 78 -2.16 -17.39 -4.74
CA CYS A 78 -0.96 -17.94 -5.37
C CYS A 78 -0.65 -17.20 -6.68
N LEU A 79 0.60 -17.26 -7.10
CA LEU A 79 1.03 -16.74 -8.41
C LEU A 79 1.21 -17.91 -9.36
N ARG A 80 0.40 -17.91 -10.43
CA ARG A 80 0.51 -18.91 -11.50
C ARG A 80 1.76 -18.66 -12.34
N ASP A 81 2.51 -19.72 -12.62
CA ASP A 81 3.59 -19.67 -13.58
C ASP A 81 3.01 -19.63 -15.00
N PRO A 82 3.25 -18.56 -15.77
CA PRO A 82 2.70 -18.44 -17.12
C PRO A 82 3.27 -19.46 -18.11
N ALA A 83 4.37 -20.14 -17.76
CA ALA A 83 4.97 -21.17 -18.58
C ALA A 83 4.26 -22.54 -18.43
N LEU A 84 3.38 -22.70 -17.43
CA LEU A 84 2.65 -23.93 -17.21
C LEU A 84 1.27 -23.90 -17.86
N PRO A 85 0.81 -25.00 -18.46
CA PRO A 85 -0.56 -25.14 -18.96
C PRO A 85 -1.59 -24.86 -17.86
N GLU A 86 -2.75 -24.36 -18.25
CA GLU A 86 -3.87 -24.17 -17.32
C GLU A 86 -4.29 -25.51 -16.71
N GLY A 87 -4.35 -25.54 -15.37
CA GLY A 87 -4.77 -26.72 -14.61
C GLY A 87 -3.63 -27.66 -14.20
N GLU A 88 -2.38 -27.38 -14.56
CA GLU A 88 -1.23 -28.06 -13.96
C GLU A 88 -0.89 -27.44 -12.60
N ASP A 89 -0.82 -28.30 -11.57
CA ASP A 89 -0.40 -27.89 -10.23
C ASP A 89 1.13 -27.75 -10.16
N ASN A 90 1.60 -26.56 -9.80
CA ASN A 90 2.98 -26.35 -9.45
C ASN A 90 3.16 -26.52 -7.93
N PRO A 91 3.80 -27.59 -7.43
CA PRO A 91 3.97 -27.81 -6.00
C PRO A 91 4.85 -26.73 -5.34
N ASN A 92 5.58 -25.95 -6.14
CA ASN A 92 6.47 -24.89 -5.66
C ASN A 92 5.94 -23.48 -5.96
N GLU A 93 4.68 -23.35 -6.36
CA GLU A 93 4.12 -22.03 -6.62
C GLU A 93 4.16 -21.14 -5.37
N PRO A 94 4.52 -19.87 -5.52
CA PRO A 94 4.53 -18.95 -4.39
C PRO A 94 3.11 -18.59 -4.00
N CYS A 95 2.71 -19.00 -2.79
CA CYS A 95 1.41 -18.70 -2.21
C CYS A 95 1.56 -17.87 -0.94
N GLN A 96 0.55 -17.07 -0.65
CA GLN A 96 0.43 -16.23 0.55
C GLN A 96 -0.98 -16.26 1.09
N LEU A 97 -1.13 -16.05 2.39
CA LEU A 97 -2.42 -15.83 3.02
C LEU A 97 -2.77 -14.35 2.91
N PHE A 98 -3.96 -14.04 2.44
CA PHE A 98 -4.38 -12.68 2.10
C PHE A 98 -5.71 -12.34 2.74
N GLN A 99 -5.84 -11.11 3.26
CA GLN A 99 -7.09 -10.52 3.72
C GLN A 99 -7.12 -9.03 3.43
N VAL A 100 -8.27 -8.52 2.98
CA VAL A 100 -8.58 -7.08 2.94
C VAL A 100 -9.24 -6.70 4.25
N ILE A 101 -8.74 -5.64 4.88
CA ILE A 101 -9.28 -5.12 6.14
C ILE A 101 -10.12 -3.89 5.84
N GLN A 102 -11.38 -3.94 6.26
CA GLN A 102 -12.34 -2.87 6.06
C GLN A 102 -12.52 -2.04 7.32
N ASP A 103 -12.96 -0.80 7.13
CA ASP A 103 -13.44 0.04 8.21
C ASP A 103 -14.88 -0.34 8.62
N VAL A 104 -15.42 0.39 9.59
CA VAL A 104 -16.79 0.18 10.09
C VAL A 104 -17.89 0.46 9.04
N ASN A 105 -17.55 1.14 7.94
CA ASN A 105 -18.46 1.45 6.84
C ASN A 105 -18.35 0.43 5.69
N GLY A 106 -17.46 -0.56 5.80
CA GLY A 106 -17.19 -1.54 4.76
C GLY A 106 -16.23 -1.06 3.66
N THR A 107 -15.52 0.05 3.90
CA THR A 107 -14.51 0.56 2.96
C THR A 107 -13.20 -0.21 3.15
N ASN A 108 -12.60 -0.66 2.05
CA ASN A 108 -11.29 -1.29 2.08
C ASN A 108 -10.23 -0.25 2.46
N VAL A 109 -9.55 -0.46 3.59
CA VAL A 109 -8.55 0.48 4.12
C VAL A 109 -7.16 -0.11 4.12
N ALA A 110 -7.01 -1.37 4.47
CA ALA A 110 -5.70 -2.01 4.54
C ALA A 110 -5.75 -3.42 3.95
N GLU A 111 -4.59 -3.92 3.55
CA GLU A 111 -4.42 -5.28 3.10
C GLU A 111 -3.31 -5.95 3.91
N VAL A 112 -3.48 -7.21 4.22
CA VAL A 112 -2.47 -8.01 4.88
C VAL A 112 -2.18 -9.25 4.06
N THR A 113 -0.88 -9.49 3.84
CA THR A 113 -0.40 -10.75 3.28
C THR A 113 0.54 -11.40 4.28
N ILE A 114 0.39 -12.70 4.49
CA ILE A 114 1.23 -13.48 5.41
C ILE A 114 1.79 -14.68 4.66
N LEU A 115 3.09 -14.92 4.82
CA LEU A 115 3.79 -16.05 4.23
C LEU A 115 4.66 -16.75 5.27
N PRO A 116 4.77 -18.08 5.23
CA PRO A 116 5.69 -18.81 6.08
C PRO A 116 7.14 -18.46 5.70
N LEU A 117 8.01 -18.39 6.69
CA LEU A 117 9.45 -18.19 6.49
C LEU A 117 10.21 -19.50 6.69
N ALA A 118 11.38 -19.59 6.08
CA ALA A 118 12.27 -20.72 6.29
C ALA A 118 12.65 -20.87 7.77
N GLU A 119 12.86 -22.08 8.20
CA GLU A 119 13.24 -22.41 9.58
C GLU A 119 14.60 -21.79 9.95
N GLY A 120 14.80 -21.57 11.27
CA GLY A 120 16.07 -21.10 11.85
C GLY A 120 16.07 -19.63 12.28
N GLY A 121 15.03 -18.83 11.94
CA GLY A 121 14.85 -17.45 12.39
C GLY A 121 14.00 -17.33 13.65
N LYS A 122 14.02 -16.14 14.28
CA LYS A 122 13.08 -15.80 15.36
C LYS A 122 11.65 -15.66 14.86
N ALA A 123 11.47 -15.17 13.64
CA ALA A 123 10.20 -15.09 12.96
C ALA A 123 9.96 -16.37 12.16
N VAL A 124 8.79 -16.97 12.31
CA VAL A 124 8.33 -18.16 11.57
C VAL A 124 7.41 -17.79 10.41
N ALA A 125 6.90 -16.56 10.41
CA ALA A 125 6.12 -16.00 9.31
C ALA A 125 6.47 -14.53 9.11
N GLY A 126 6.46 -14.09 7.86
CA GLY A 126 6.53 -12.69 7.46
C GLY A 126 5.17 -12.19 7.05
N ALA A 127 4.91 -10.90 7.27
CA ALA A 127 3.73 -10.24 6.74
C ALA A 127 4.10 -8.90 6.10
N ASN A 128 3.37 -8.54 5.05
CA ASN A 128 3.31 -7.19 4.53
C ASN A 128 1.92 -6.64 4.82
N ILE A 129 1.88 -5.46 5.43
CA ILE A 129 0.63 -4.75 5.68
C ILE A 129 0.69 -3.45 4.89
N LEU A 130 -0.21 -3.36 3.92
CA LEU A 130 -0.40 -2.19 3.08
C LEU A 130 -1.44 -1.28 3.70
N VAL A 131 -1.11 0.00 3.84
CA VAL A 131 -1.99 1.04 4.37
C VAL A 131 -2.00 2.24 3.41
N PRO A 132 -2.98 3.17 3.51
CA PRO A 132 -3.06 4.33 2.64
C PRO A 132 -1.82 5.23 2.68
N LEU A 133 -1.58 5.97 1.58
CA LEU A 133 -0.44 6.90 1.45
C LEU A 133 -0.43 8.02 2.50
N GLU A 134 -1.61 8.49 2.91
CA GLU A 134 -1.74 9.56 3.92
C GLU A 134 -1.57 9.06 5.36
N THR A 135 -0.80 8.01 5.56
CA THR A 135 -0.49 7.47 6.90
C THR A 135 0.72 8.17 7.50
N LEU A 136 0.63 8.53 8.78
CA LEU A 136 1.73 9.12 9.55
C LEU A 136 2.78 8.05 9.87
N LEU A 137 3.86 8.01 9.10
CA LEU A 137 4.87 6.94 9.17
C LEU A 137 5.63 6.91 10.50
N SER A 138 5.87 8.09 11.11
CA SER A 138 6.56 8.19 12.41
C SER A 138 5.77 7.58 13.56
N ALA A 139 4.43 7.45 13.43
CA ALA A 139 3.59 6.84 14.46
C ALA A 139 3.71 5.31 14.52
N GLN A 140 4.28 4.69 13.48
CA GLN A 140 4.40 3.25 13.33
C GLN A 140 3.04 2.53 13.27
N LEU A 141 3.00 1.38 12.63
CA LEU A 141 1.85 0.50 12.65
C LEU A 141 1.78 -0.22 13.99
N THR A 142 0.60 -0.30 14.61
CA THR A 142 0.44 -1.08 15.83
C THR A 142 -0.47 -2.27 15.57
N ILE A 143 -0.08 -3.45 16.03
CA ILE A 143 -0.88 -4.68 15.96
C ILE A 143 -1.10 -5.21 17.36
N GLN A 144 -2.36 -5.56 17.67
CA GLN A 144 -2.76 -6.17 18.94
C GLN A 144 -3.70 -7.34 18.68
N ILE A 145 -3.28 -8.55 19.02
CA ILE A 145 -4.09 -9.76 18.90
C ILE A 145 -4.99 -9.85 20.13
N ASP A 146 -6.30 -9.82 19.93
CA ASP A 146 -7.32 -9.78 20.98
C ASP A 146 -6.96 -8.77 22.11
N ASN A 147 -6.87 -9.26 23.35
CA ASN A 147 -6.46 -8.48 24.52
C ASN A 147 -4.96 -8.62 24.85
N GLY A 148 -4.17 -9.14 23.92
CA GLY A 148 -2.74 -9.33 24.08
C GLY A 148 -1.96 -8.01 24.12
N LYS A 149 -0.63 -8.11 24.17
CA LYS A 149 0.24 -6.93 24.14
C LYS A 149 0.26 -6.34 22.75
N ALA A 150 0.02 -5.03 22.65
CA ALA A 150 0.20 -4.27 21.43
C ALA A 150 1.69 -4.17 21.05
N ARG A 151 2.01 -4.37 19.79
CA ARG A 151 3.37 -4.25 19.24
C ARG A 151 3.39 -3.23 18.12
N ARG A 152 4.48 -2.47 18.03
CA ARG A 152 4.69 -1.45 16.99
C ARG A 152 5.70 -1.93 15.97
N TYR A 153 5.41 -1.60 14.71
CA TYR A 153 6.23 -1.99 13.56
C TYR A 153 6.47 -0.74 12.69
N PRO A 154 7.73 -0.45 12.35
CA PRO A 154 8.01 0.67 11.46
C PRO A 154 7.50 0.38 10.05
N TYR A 155 7.11 1.44 9.35
CA TYR A 155 6.89 1.34 7.91
C TYR A 155 8.23 1.21 7.20
N SER A 156 8.28 0.39 6.16
CA SER A 156 9.51 0.08 5.44
C SER A 156 9.71 0.99 4.22
N PHE A 157 8.66 1.22 3.47
CA PHE A 157 8.65 2.08 2.27
C PHE A 157 7.21 2.40 1.87
N CYS A 158 7.06 3.38 0.96
CA CYS A 158 5.79 3.65 0.28
C CYS A 158 5.98 3.51 -1.24
N SER A 159 4.92 3.13 -1.93
CA SER A 159 4.81 3.07 -3.38
C SER A 159 3.53 3.81 -3.81
N PRO A 160 3.23 3.97 -5.10
CA PRO A 160 2.00 4.63 -5.54
C PRO A 160 0.70 4.02 -5.01
N ILE A 161 0.69 2.75 -4.60
CA ILE A 161 -0.49 2.06 -4.07
C ILE A 161 -0.67 2.19 -2.55
N GLY A 162 0.35 2.66 -1.82
CA GLY A 162 0.28 2.82 -0.36
C GLY A 162 1.62 2.62 0.34
N CYS A 163 1.59 2.59 1.67
CA CYS A 163 2.76 2.40 2.51
C CYS A 163 2.78 1.00 3.13
N PHE A 164 3.94 0.39 3.18
CA PHE A 164 4.14 -0.99 3.62
C PHE A 164 4.84 -1.07 4.97
N ALA A 165 4.26 -1.82 5.89
CA ALA A 165 4.93 -2.30 7.09
C ALA A 165 5.30 -3.77 6.91
N ARG A 166 6.58 -4.10 7.05
CA ARG A 166 7.07 -5.49 7.04
C ARG A 166 7.16 -6.00 8.47
N VAL A 167 6.41 -7.05 8.76
CA VAL A 167 6.21 -7.59 10.10
C VAL A 167 6.75 -9.01 10.17
N GLY A 168 7.51 -9.33 11.22
CA GLY A 168 7.91 -10.69 11.54
C GLY A 168 7.06 -11.23 12.70
N PHE A 169 6.41 -12.36 12.50
CA PHE A 169 5.65 -13.07 13.54
C PHE A 169 6.43 -14.25 14.07
N THR A 170 6.53 -14.31 15.40
CA THR A 170 7.11 -15.47 16.09
C THR A 170 6.10 -16.63 16.15
N SER A 171 6.57 -17.83 16.51
CA SER A 171 5.69 -18.98 16.73
C SER A 171 4.60 -18.70 17.79
N GLN A 172 4.92 -17.88 18.80
CA GLN A 172 3.97 -17.46 19.81
C GLN A 172 2.88 -16.54 19.23
N ASP A 173 3.25 -15.63 18.31
CA ASP A 173 2.28 -14.74 17.64
C ASP A 173 1.35 -15.55 16.74
N ILE A 174 1.89 -16.47 15.96
CA ILE A 174 1.07 -17.36 15.11
C ILE A 174 0.14 -18.22 15.96
N ALA A 175 0.62 -18.77 17.07
CA ALA A 175 -0.22 -19.51 18.00
C ALA A 175 -1.34 -18.65 18.62
N ALA A 176 -1.07 -17.39 18.91
CA ALA A 176 -2.08 -16.45 19.39
C ALA A 176 -3.10 -16.13 18.28
N MET A 177 -2.67 -15.91 17.04
CA MET A 177 -3.57 -15.66 15.91
C MET A 177 -4.45 -16.87 15.61
N LYS A 178 -3.92 -18.10 15.70
CA LYS A 178 -4.71 -19.34 15.51
C LYS A 178 -5.81 -19.54 16.55
N LYS A 179 -5.65 -18.99 17.74
CA LYS A 179 -6.62 -19.09 18.85
C LYS A 179 -7.50 -17.87 18.99
N GLY A 180 -7.09 -16.75 18.41
CA GLY A 180 -7.72 -15.47 18.55
C GLY A 180 -8.97 -15.31 17.69
N ALA A 181 -9.78 -14.32 18.02
CA ALA A 181 -10.95 -13.94 17.25
C ALA A 181 -10.62 -12.80 16.25
N LYS A 182 -9.79 -11.85 16.66
CA LYS A 182 -9.41 -10.71 15.84
C LYS A 182 -8.06 -10.12 16.25
N ALA A 183 -7.44 -9.38 15.35
CA ALA A 183 -6.33 -8.51 15.68
C ALA A 183 -6.67 -7.07 15.30
N LYS A 184 -6.41 -6.13 16.19
CA LYS A 184 -6.53 -4.71 15.91
C LYS A 184 -5.28 -4.23 15.19
N VAL A 185 -5.49 -3.58 14.05
CA VAL A 185 -4.46 -2.87 13.29
C VAL A 185 -4.72 -1.38 13.47
N LEU A 186 -3.79 -0.68 14.15
CA LEU A 186 -3.94 0.73 14.45
C LEU A 186 -2.95 1.53 13.62
N LEU A 187 -3.45 2.55 12.96
CA LEU A 187 -2.66 3.52 12.20
C LEU A 187 -3.11 4.95 12.51
N ARG A 188 -2.31 5.95 12.14
CA ARG A 188 -2.64 7.36 12.30
C ARG A 188 -2.60 8.06 10.96
N PRO A 189 -3.65 8.83 10.61
CA PRO A 189 -3.62 9.67 9.41
C PRO A 189 -2.61 10.82 9.58
N ALA A 190 -1.87 11.15 8.53
CA ALA A 190 -0.96 12.31 8.56
C ALA A 190 -1.71 13.64 8.67
N PRO A 191 -2.88 13.84 8.04
CA PRO A 191 -3.69 15.06 8.22
C PRO A 191 -4.30 15.22 9.62
N ALA A 192 -4.45 14.11 10.39
CA ALA A 192 -5.04 14.10 11.72
C ALA A 192 -4.18 13.27 12.70
N PRO A 193 -2.99 13.74 13.10
CA PRO A 193 -2.00 12.97 13.82
C PRO A 193 -2.42 12.55 15.23
N ASP A 194 -3.39 13.22 15.82
CA ASP A 194 -3.94 12.88 17.14
C ASP A 194 -5.03 11.80 17.06
N GLU A 195 -5.56 11.53 15.88
CA GLU A 195 -6.55 10.49 15.66
C GLU A 195 -5.91 9.11 15.47
N VAL A 196 -6.64 8.08 15.87
CA VAL A 196 -6.25 6.67 15.67
C VAL A 196 -7.34 5.98 14.88
N VAL A 197 -6.98 5.50 13.69
CA VAL A 197 -7.82 4.59 12.93
C VAL A 197 -7.56 3.18 13.44
N ALA A 198 -8.61 2.53 13.96
CA ALA A 198 -8.56 1.17 14.45
C ALA A 198 -9.33 0.26 13.49
N LEU A 199 -8.62 -0.66 12.87
CA LEU A 199 -9.18 -1.65 11.95
C LEU A 199 -9.18 -3.02 12.64
N ASP A 200 -10.26 -3.77 12.45
CA ASP A 200 -10.36 -5.14 12.95
C ASP A 200 -9.96 -6.13 11.84
N MET A 201 -8.79 -6.73 11.93
CA MET A 201 -8.35 -7.85 11.12
C MET A 201 -8.97 -9.12 11.70
N SER A 202 -9.84 -9.77 10.96
CA SER A 202 -10.48 -11.01 11.40
C SER A 202 -9.47 -12.16 11.48
N LEU A 203 -9.61 -13.02 12.48
CA LEU A 203 -8.84 -14.26 12.58
C LEU A 203 -9.69 -15.50 12.28
N ALA A 204 -10.96 -15.30 11.85
CA ALA A 204 -11.82 -16.38 11.40
C ALA A 204 -11.24 -17.03 10.14
N GLY A 205 -10.91 -18.31 10.21
CA GLY A 205 -10.31 -19.07 9.11
C GLY A 205 -8.78 -18.99 9.03
N PHE A 206 -8.13 -18.14 9.85
CA PHE A 206 -6.67 -17.99 9.85
C PHE A 206 -5.94 -19.33 10.01
N THR A 207 -6.37 -20.16 10.97
CA THR A 207 -5.75 -21.47 11.22
C THR A 207 -5.74 -22.34 9.98
N ALA A 208 -6.91 -22.52 9.34
CA ALA A 208 -7.04 -23.38 8.17
C ALA A 208 -6.23 -22.83 6.98
N GLY A 209 -6.30 -21.51 6.74
CA GLY A 209 -5.54 -20.86 5.67
C GLY A 209 -4.03 -20.94 5.88
N PHE A 210 -3.54 -20.71 7.10
CA PHE A 210 -2.13 -20.78 7.41
C PHE A 210 -1.60 -22.22 7.32
N ASP A 211 -2.37 -23.20 7.81
CA ASP A 211 -2.00 -24.61 7.72
C ASP A 211 -1.97 -25.09 6.26
N ALA A 212 -2.86 -24.60 5.40
CA ALA A 212 -2.84 -24.90 3.97
C ALA A 212 -1.57 -24.39 3.26
N LEU A 213 -0.99 -23.25 3.72
CA LEU A 213 0.29 -22.75 3.21
C LEU A 213 1.50 -23.58 3.68
N THR A 214 1.41 -24.17 4.86
CA THR A 214 2.52 -24.89 5.49
C THR A 214 2.47 -26.40 5.32
N ALA A 215 1.34 -26.94 4.83
CA ALA A 215 1.18 -28.33 4.46
C ALA A 215 1.98 -28.59 3.16
N LYS A 216 3.22 -29.06 3.30
CA LYS A 216 4.06 -29.59 2.20
C LYS A 216 4.24 -31.08 2.35
#